data_0dcd9e760797e152d9970e08a7851ab7
#
_entry.id   0dcd9e760797e152d9970e08a7851ab7
#
_cell.length_a   1.000
_cell.length_b   1.000
_cell.length_c   1.000
_cell.angle_alpha   90.00
_cell.angle_beta   90.00
_cell.angle_gamma   90.00
#
_symmetry.space_group_name_H-M   'P 1'
#
loop_
_entity.id
_entity.type
_entity.pdbx_description
1 polymer ?
#
loop_
_entity_poly.entity_id
_entity_poly.type
_entity_poly.pdbx_seq_one_letter_code
_entity_poly.pdbx_strand_id
1 'polypeptide(L)'
;MRKTKYTFKYTTAYKKDYKRAIKRGLKIELLEQVVALLSMGEPLPDKNRDHDLSGDWVGHRECHILPDWLLIYRIEDDVLVLTLARTGSHSDLFGK
;
A
#
# COMPACT_ATOMS: atom_id res chain seq x y z
N MET A 1 -19.45 7.24 -13.06
CA MET A 1 -18.41 7.46 -12.03
C MET A 1 -18.33 6.25 -11.09
N ARG A 2 -17.15 5.70 -10.90
CA ARG A 2 -16.98 4.56 -10.00
C ARG A 2 -16.92 5.03 -8.56
N LYS A 3 -17.66 4.34 -7.71
CA LYS A 3 -17.57 4.55 -6.26
C LYS A 3 -16.51 3.63 -5.68
N THR A 4 -15.67 4.14 -4.79
CA THR A 4 -14.74 3.31 -4.05
C THR A 4 -15.51 2.49 -3.01
N LYS A 5 -15.05 1.25 -2.77
CA LYS A 5 -15.64 0.38 -1.74
C LYS A 5 -15.20 0.80 -0.35
N TYR A 6 -13.94 1.25 -0.21
CA TYR A 6 -13.32 1.55 1.07
C TYR A 6 -13.06 3.05 1.23
N THR A 7 -13.20 3.51 2.47
CA THR A 7 -12.76 4.85 2.88
C THR A 7 -11.26 4.76 3.21
N PHE A 8 -10.49 5.76 2.77
CA PHE A 8 -9.06 5.79 3.00
C PHE A 8 -8.70 6.29 4.39
N LYS A 9 -7.67 5.67 4.99
CA LYS A 9 -6.90 6.22 6.12
C LYS A 9 -5.43 6.20 5.75
N TYR A 10 -4.70 7.21 6.21
CA TYR A 10 -3.27 7.34 5.97
C TYR A 10 -2.56 7.47 7.31
N THR A 11 -1.54 6.65 7.55
CA THR A 11 -0.70 6.84 8.73
C THR A 11 0.23 8.03 8.50
N THR A 12 0.73 8.62 9.60
CA THR A 12 1.75 9.67 9.51
C THR A 12 3.01 9.15 8.79
N ALA A 13 3.40 7.90 9.09
CA ALA A 13 4.55 7.27 8.43
C ALA A 13 4.33 7.16 6.93
N TYR A 14 3.13 6.75 6.49
CA TYR A 14 2.83 6.66 5.06
C TYR A 14 2.95 8.02 4.36
N LYS A 15 2.45 9.08 4.99
CA LYS A 15 2.52 10.43 4.41
C LYS A 15 3.98 10.87 4.20
N LYS A 16 4.85 10.57 5.17
CA LYS A 16 6.29 10.84 5.04
C LYS A 16 6.92 9.99 3.95
N ASP A 17 6.56 8.71 3.90
CA ASP A 17 7.05 7.78 2.88
C ASP A 17 6.65 8.25 1.48
N TYR A 18 5.41 8.72 1.32
CA TYR A 18 4.89 9.22 0.05
C TYR A 18 5.73 10.42 -0.45
N LYS A 19 6.00 11.37 0.43
CA LYS A 19 6.83 12.54 0.09
C LYS A 19 8.24 12.11 -0.31
N ARG A 20 8.80 11.12 0.39
CA ARG A 20 10.13 10.58 0.07
C ARG A 20 10.14 9.92 -1.31
N ALA A 21 9.09 9.17 -1.64
CA ALA A 21 8.96 8.54 -2.96
C ALA A 21 8.97 9.60 -4.06
N ILE A 22 8.24 10.69 -3.89
CA ILE A 22 8.24 11.80 -4.83
C ILE A 22 9.65 12.39 -4.98
N LYS A 23 10.34 12.65 -3.87
CA LYS A 23 11.71 13.19 -3.89
C LYS A 23 12.70 12.27 -4.60
N ARG A 24 12.50 10.95 -4.50
CA ARG A 24 13.34 9.96 -5.16
C ARG A 24 13.03 9.83 -6.66
N GLY A 25 12.02 10.51 -7.14
CA GLY A 25 11.62 10.45 -8.55
C GLY A 25 10.90 9.18 -8.94
N LEU A 26 10.31 8.46 -7.97
CA LEU A 26 9.53 7.27 -8.26
C LEU A 26 8.25 7.67 -8.99
N LYS A 27 7.78 6.79 -9.89
CA LYS A 27 6.54 7.03 -10.64
C LYS A 27 5.34 6.83 -9.73
N ILE A 28 4.91 7.91 -9.09
CA ILE A 28 3.82 7.87 -8.12
C ILE A 28 2.53 7.33 -8.71
N GLU A 29 2.33 7.47 -10.02
CA GLU A 29 1.15 6.95 -10.71
C GLU A 29 1.02 5.43 -10.56
N LEU A 30 2.16 4.71 -10.47
CA LEU A 30 2.14 3.26 -10.27
C LEU A 30 1.56 2.91 -8.89
N LEU A 31 1.95 3.65 -7.86
CA LEU A 31 1.39 3.50 -6.52
C LEU A 31 -0.10 3.82 -6.53
N GLU A 32 -0.48 4.92 -7.16
CA GLU A 32 -1.88 5.34 -7.21
C GLU A 32 -2.77 4.35 -7.94
N GLN A 33 -2.27 3.70 -8.98
CA GLN A 33 -3.01 2.65 -9.69
C GLN A 33 -3.30 1.46 -8.77
N VAL A 34 -2.32 1.03 -7.99
CA VAL A 34 -2.49 -0.06 -7.04
C VAL A 34 -3.49 0.34 -5.95
N VAL A 35 -3.35 1.54 -5.40
CA VAL A 35 -4.26 2.05 -4.37
C VAL A 35 -5.68 2.12 -4.90
N ALA A 36 -5.86 2.54 -6.16
CA ALA A 36 -7.19 2.60 -6.78
C ALA A 36 -7.84 1.22 -6.85
N LEU A 37 -7.10 0.19 -7.26
CA LEU A 37 -7.61 -1.18 -7.30
C LEU A 37 -8.02 -1.66 -5.91
N LEU A 38 -7.15 -1.43 -4.92
CA LEU A 38 -7.44 -1.81 -3.53
C LEU A 38 -8.68 -1.09 -3.01
N SER A 39 -8.85 0.19 -3.32
CA SER A 39 -9.98 0.98 -2.84
C SER A 39 -11.32 0.50 -3.39
N MET A 40 -11.29 -0.13 -4.55
CA MET A 40 -12.50 -0.69 -5.18
C MET A 40 -12.75 -2.15 -4.79
N GLY A 41 -11.87 -2.74 -3.96
CA GLY A 41 -11.97 -4.14 -3.60
C GLY A 41 -11.59 -5.10 -4.72
N GLU A 42 -10.88 -4.61 -5.73
CA GLU A 42 -10.45 -5.44 -6.86
C GLU A 42 -9.18 -6.21 -6.51
N PRO A 43 -9.03 -7.46 -7.00
CA PRO A 43 -7.79 -8.19 -6.79
C PRO A 43 -6.64 -7.54 -7.57
N LEU A 44 -5.43 -7.60 -7.01
CA LEU A 44 -4.25 -7.10 -7.68
C LEU A 44 -3.74 -8.15 -8.68
N PRO A 45 -3.11 -7.71 -9.80
CA PRO A 45 -2.40 -8.64 -10.67
C PRO A 45 -1.32 -9.42 -9.93
N ASP A 46 -1.01 -10.63 -10.39
CA ASP A 46 -0.01 -11.50 -9.77
C ASP A 46 1.36 -10.83 -9.65
N LYS A 47 1.71 -9.97 -10.59
CA LYS A 47 2.99 -9.24 -10.58
C LYS A 47 3.19 -8.39 -9.32
N ASN A 48 2.11 -8.00 -8.66
CA ASN A 48 2.18 -7.19 -7.45
C ASN A 48 2.40 -8.03 -6.18
N ARG A 49 2.38 -9.35 -6.27
CA ARG A 49 2.71 -10.27 -5.17
C ARG A 49 2.02 -9.92 -3.86
N ASP A 50 0.74 -9.66 -3.92
CA ASP A 50 -0.05 -9.32 -2.73
C ASP A 50 -0.12 -10.51 -1.77
N HIS A 51 0.24 -10.30 -0.51
CA HIS A 51 0.24 -11.38 0.50
C HIS A 51 0.10 -10.82 1.91
N ASP A 52 -0.33 -11.70 2.83
CA ASP A 52 -0.43 -11.35 4.25
C ASP A 52 0.94 -11.24 4.89
N LEU A 53 1.07 -10.34 5.85
CA LEU A 53 2.26 -10.21 6.68
C LEU A 53 2.03 -10.86 8.04
N SER A 54 3.13 -11.19 8.71
CA SER A 54 3.13 -11.78 10.04
C SER A 54 4.02 -10.95 10.98
N GLY A 55 4.20 -11.43 12.22
CA GLY A 55 5.02 -10.75 13.21
C GLY A 55 4.45 -9.39 13.58
N ASP A 56 5.30 -8.36 13.58
CA ASP A 56 4.90 -7.00 13.96
C ASP A 56 3.85 -6.40 13.04
N TRP A 57 3.69 -6.96 11.84
CA TRP A 57 2.75 -6.49 10.83
C TRP A 57 1.53 -7.40 10.68
N VAL A 58 1.25 -8.26 11.66
CA VAL A 58 0.07 -9.14 11.60
C VAL A 58 -1.19 -8.31 11.39
N GLY A 59 -2.10 -8.79 10.56
CA GLY A 59 -3.32 -8.06 10.19
C GLY A 59 -3.13 -7.10 9.02
N HIS A 60 -1.91 -6.92 8.55
CA HIS A 60 -1.59 -6.11 7.36
C HIS A 60 -1.24 -7.00 6.20
N ARG A 61 -1.31 -6.42 5.00
CA ARG A 61 -0.89 -7.07 3.76
C ARG A 61 0.19 -6.23 3.11
N GLU A 62 0.98 -6.86 2.26
CA GLU A 62 2.03 -6.20 1.49
C GLU A 62 1.83 -6.52 0.02
N CYS A 63 2.04 -5.53 -0.83
CA CYS A 63 2.16 -5.77 -2.26
C CYS A 63 3.36 -5.02 -2.81
N HIS A 64 3.80 -5.43 -4.00
CA HIS A 64 4.93 -4.83 -4.71
C HIS A 64 4.42 -3.89 -5.78
N ILE A 65 4.77 -2.60 -5.67
CA ILE A 65 4.52 -1.64 -6.76
C ILE A 65 5.54 -1.91 -7.87
N LEU A 66 6.81 -2.06 -7.48
CA LEU A 66 7.93 -2.54 -8.28
C LEU A 66 8.69 -3.56 -7.42
N PRO A 67 9.67 -4.30 -7.98
CA PRO A 67 10.37 -5.33 -7.20
C PRO A 67 10.90 -4.89 -5.84
N ASP A 68 11.39 -3.64 -5.72
CA ASP A 68 11.84 -3.10 -4.45
C ASP A 68 11.08 -1.85 -4.04
N TRP A 69 9.83 -1.76 -4.40
CA TRP A 69 8.95 -0.68 -3.94
C TRP A 69 7.66 -1.32 -3.43
N LEU A 70 7.51 -1.33 -2.11
CA LEU A 70 6.44 -2.05 -1.40
C LEU A 70 5.38 -1.09 -0.90
N LEU A 71 4.18 -1.62 -0.71
CA LEU A 71 3.09 -0.95 -0.02
C LEU A 71 2.58 -1.89 1.06
N ILE A 72 2.57 -1.42 2.31
CA ILE A 72 1.94 -2.13 3.43
C ILE A 72 0.60 -1.46 3.70
N TYR A 73 -0.46 -2.25 3.74
CA TYR A 73 -1.81 -1.74 3.91
C TYR A 73 -2.64 -2.70 4.76
N ARG A 74 -3.77 -2.21 5.24
CA ARG A 74 -4.72 -3.01 6.00
C ARG A 74 -6.13 -2.74 5.49
N ILE A 75 -6.92 -3.80 5.32
CA ILE A 75 -8.33 -3.69 4.95
C ILE A 75 -9.16 -4.17 6.11
N GLU A 76 -10.12 -3.33 6.53
CA GLU A 76 -11.10 -3.65 7.56
C GLU A 76 -12.47 -3.69 6.89
N ASP A 77 -12.94 -4.89 6.53
CA ASP A 77 -14.19 -5.07 5.80
C ASP A 77 -15.43 -4.73 6.61
N ASP A 78 -15.36 -4.89 7.93
CA ASP A 78 -16.50 -4.61 8.82
C ASP A 78 -16.86 -3.12 8.85
N VAL A 79 -15.89 -2.24 8.66
CA VAL A 79 -16.09 -0.78 8.63
C VAL A 79 -15.75 -0.16 7.29
N LEU A 80 -15.40 -0.96 6.28
CA LEU A 80 -15.04 -0.56 4.92
C LEU A 80 -13.93 0.50 4.92
N VAL A 81 -12.83 0.20 5.60
CA VAL A 81 -11.67 1.09 5.70
C VAL A 81 -10.44 0.43 5.09
N LEU A 82 -9.73 1.18 4.24
CA LEU A 82 -8.41 0.83 3.71
C LEU A 82 -7.39 1.78 4.34
N THR A 83 -6.50 1.24 5.16
CA THR A 83 -5.43 2.01 5.78
C THR A 83 -4.14 1.80 5.01
N LEU A 84 -3.56 2.89 4.50
CA LEU A 84 -2.24 2.87 3.87
C LEU A 84 -1.21 3.12 4.97
N ALA A 85 -0.45 2.08 5.32
CA ALA A 85 0.41 2.08 6.50
C ALA A 85 1.84 2.54 6.22
N ARG A 86 2.49 1.98 5.21
CA ARG A 86 3.85 2.32 4.82
C ARG A 86 4.05 2.10 3.32
N THR A 87 4.98 2.83 2.72
CA THR A 87 5.48 2.52 1.37
C THR A 87 6.97 2.86 1.31
N GLY A 88 7.73 2.05 0.57
CA GLY A 88 9.17 2.24 0.45
C GLY A 88 9.86 0.97 -0.01
N SER A 89 11.19 0.99 0.00
CA SER A 89 12.00 -0.19 -0.32
C SER A 89 12.00 -1.17 0.85
N HIS A 90 12.50 -2.39 0.61
CA HIS A 90 12.71 -3.35 1.70
C HIS A 90 13.57 -2.75 2.80
N SER A 91 14.62 -2.02 2.43
CA SER A 91 15.50 -1.36 3.39
C SER A 91 14.77 -0.31 4.21
N ASP A 92 13.92 0.49 3.55
CA ASP A 92 13.14 1.53 4.24
C ASP A 92 12.19 0.95 5.28
N LEU A 93 11.55 -0.16 4.96
CA LEU A 93 10.46 -0.71 5.77
C LEU A 93 10.93 -1.76 6.77
N PHE A 94 11.96 -2.52 6.44
CA PHE A 94 12.41 -3.66 7.25
C PHE A 94 13.88 -3.58 7.66
N GLY A 95 14.59 -2.52 7.28
CA GLY A 95 15.99 -2.31 7.66
C GLY A 95 16.98 -3.27 7.02
N LYS A 96 16.66 -3.77 5.83
CA LYS A 96 17.52 -4.75 5.16
C LYS A 96 18.03 -4.29 3.82
#